data_7eff06cd0317ef92fd489de35d0bafb2
#
_entry.id   7eff06cd0317ef92fd489de35d0bafb2
#
_cell.length_a   1.000
_cell.length_b   1.000
_cell.length_c   1.000
_cell.angle_alpha   90.00
_cell.angle_beta   90.00
_cell.angle_gamma   90.00
#
_symmetry.space_group_name_H-M   'P 1'
#
loop_
_entity.id
_entity.type
_entity.pdbx_description
1 polymer ?
#
loop_
_entity_poly.entity_id
_entity_poly.type
_entity_poly.pdbx_seq_one_letter_code
_entity_poly.pdbx_strand_id
1 'polypeptide(L)' 'MTEEDKKVISVFEGKLRHFMFLYEKLEQENASLKQLLLKKEEEINQFKQSLK' A
#
# COMPACT_ATOMS: atom_id res chain seq x y z
N MET A 1 -12.04 -1.81 -35.34
CA MET A 1 -11.60 -0.79 -34.44
C MET A 1 -10.89 0.36 -35.15
N THR A 2 -11.25 1.57 -34.83
CA THR A 2 -10.59 2.77 -35.38
C THR A 2 -9.29 3.04 -34.63
N GLU A 3 -8.45 3.92 -35.19
CA GLU A 3 -7.23 4.36 -34.54
C GLU A 3 -7.52 5.07 -33.19
N GLU A 4 -8.63 5.83 -33.14
CA GLU A 4 -9.06 6.50 -31.92
C GLU A 4 -9.43 5.50 -30.84
N ASP A 5 -10.13 4.42 -31.19
CA ASP A 5 -10.49 3.36 -30.25
C ASP A 5 -9.24 2.69 -29.66
N LYS A 6 -8.25 2.44 -30.50
CA LYS A 6 -6.98 1.86 -30.07
C LYS A 6 -6.25 2.76 -29.10
N LYS A 7 -6.25 4.08 -29.35
CA LYS A 7 -5.62 5.05 -28.47
C LYS A 7 -6.30 5.10 -27.10
N VAL A 8 -7.64 5.09 -27.09
CA VAL A 8 -8.42 5.09 -25.85
C VAL A 8 -8.10 3.85 -25.02
N ILE A 9 -8.05 2.68 -25.65
CA ILE A 9 -7.73 1.42 -24.98
C ILE A 9 -6.31 1.49 -24.39
N SER A 10 -5.35 1.99 -25.17
CA SER A 10 -3.96 2.09 -24.75
C SER A 10 -3.81 3.02 -23.55
N VAL A 11 -4.48 4.16 -23.53
CA VAL A 11 -4.48 5.11 -22.42
C VAL A 11 -5.09 4.47 -21.18
N PHE A 12 -6.22 3.76 -21.37
CA PHE A 12 -6.90 3.10 -20.27
C PHE A 12 -6.02 2.02 -19.64
N GLU A 13 -5.35 1.22 -20.45
CA GLU A 13 -4.42 0.19 -19.97
C GLU A 13 -3.28 0.80 -19.17
N GLY A 14 -2.73 1.92 -19.62
CA GLY A 14 -1.68 2.63 -18.91
C GLY A 14 -2.13 3.11 -17.54
N LYS A 15 -3.33 3.68 -17.49
CA LYS A 15 -3.90 4.15 -16.22
C LYS A 15 -4.19 2.99 -15.27
N LEU A 16 -4.67 1.87 -15.81
CA LEU A 16 -4.94 0.67 -15.02
C LEU A 16 -3.65 0.13 -14.39
N ARG A 17 -2.57 0.05 -15.16
CA ARG A 17 -1.26 -0.37 -14.65
C ARG A 17 -0.77 0.57 -13.54
N HIS A 18 -0.98 1.85 -13.74
CA HIS A 18 -0.60 2.86 -12.74
C HIS A 18 -1.37 2.65 -11.43
N PHE A 19 -2.68 2.42 -11.51
CA PHE A 19 -3.49 2.11 -10.34
C PHE A 19 -3.02 0.85 -9.64
N MET A 20 -2.70 -0.19 -10.39
CA MET A 20 -2.20 -1.44 -9.83
C MET A 20 -0.88 -1.22 -9.08
N PHE A 21 0.01 -0.43 -9.65
CA PHE A 21 1.29 -0.07 -9.02
C PHE A 21 1.05 0.68 -7.70
N LEU A 22 0.15 1.67 -7.72
CA LEU A 22 -0.19 2.44 -6.51
C LEU A 22 -0.83 1.56 -5.44
N TYR A 23 -1.70 0.66 -5.85
CA TYR A 23 -2.36 -0.26 -4.93
C TYR A 23 -1.36 -1.16 -4.23
N GLU A 24 -0.45 -1.75 -4.99
CA GLU A 24 0.61 -2.60 -4.44
C GLU A 24 1.48 -1.83 -3.45
N LYS A 25 1.82 -0.61 -3.81
CA LYS A 25 2.62 0.26 -2.94
C LYS A 25 1.90 0.55 -1.63
N LEU A 26 0.60 0.84 -1.71
CA LEU A 26 -0.23 1.07 -0.52
C LEU A 26 -0.32 -0.18 0.36
N GLU A 27 -0.46 -1.34 -0.24
CA GLU A 27 -0.47 -2.61 0.50
C GLU A 27 0.82 -2.82 1.28
N GLN A 28 1.96 -2.55 0.65
CA GLN A 28 3.27 -2.66 1.29
C GLN A 28 3.41 -1.67 2.43
N GLU A 29 3.00 -0.43 2.21
CA GLU A 29 3.04 0.61 3.25
C GLU A 29 2.13 0.25 4.42
N ASN A 30 0.93 -0.27 4.15
CA ASN A 30 0.01 -0.72 5.19
C ASN A 30 0.60 -1.86 6.01
N ALA A 31 1.20 -2.84 5.36
CA ALA A 31 1.84 -3.95 6.05
C ALA A 31 2.98 -3.47 6.95
N SER A 32 3.80 -2.55 6.45
CA SER A 32 4.91 -1.97 7.20
C SER A 32 4.41 -1.19 8.42
N LEU A 33 3.35 -0.40 8.24
CA LEU A 33 2.75 0.37 9.33
C LEU A 33 2.15 -0.53 10.40
N LYS A 34 1.51 -1.61 10.01
CA LYS A 34 0.96 -2.60 10.96
C LYS A 34 2.05 -3.25 11.78
N GLN A 35 3.16 -3.61 11.15
CA GLN A 35 4.30 -4.20 11.86
C GLN A 35 4.91 -3.20 12.85
N LEU A 36 5.05 -1.96 12.42
CA LEU A 36 5.58 -0.89 13.28
C LEU A 36 4.66 -0.67 14.48
N LEU A 37 3.35 -0.65 14.26
CA LEU A 37 2.37 -0.48 15.30
C LEU A 37 2.45 -1.60 16.34
N LEU A 38 2.53 -2.85 15.89
CA LEU A 38 2.66 -4.00 16.77
C LEU A 38 3.94 -3.92 17.60
N LYS A 39 5.04 -3.50 16.98
CA LYS A 39 6.31 -3.34 17.67
C LYS A 39 6.22 -2.28 18.75
N LYS A 40 5.56 -1.15 18.46
CA LYS A 40 5.36 -0.08 19.43
C LYS A 40 4.46 -0.50 20.57
N GLU A 41 3.43 -1.28 20.30
CA GLU A 41 2.56 -1.83 21.34
C GLU A 41 3.34 -2.76 22.27
N GLU A 42 4.21 -3.60 21.74
CA GLU A 42 5.10 -4.45 22.53
C GLU A 42 6.02 -3.63 23.41
N GLU A 43 6.63 -2.60 22.86
CA GLU A 43 7.53 -1.71 23.61
C GLU A 43 6.80 -1.04 24.78
N ILE A 44 5.57 -0.57 24.53
CA ILE A 44 4.73 0.05 25.55
C ILE A 44 4.40 -0.94 26.64
N ASN A 45 4.03 -2.17 26.29
CA ASN A 45 3.71 -3.21 27.25
C ASN A 45 4.91 -3.56 28.11
N GLN A 46 6.09 -3.69 27.52
CA GLN A 46 7.33 -3.95 28.24
C GLN A 46 7.66 -2.82 29.20
N PHE A 47 7.47 -1.60 28.76
CA PHE A 47 7.70 -0.41 29.60
C PHE A 47 6.75 -0.40 30.81
N LYS A 48 5.47 -0.70 30.58
CA LYS A 48 4.47 -0.79 31.66
C LYS A 48 4.84 -1.86 32.68
N GLN A 49 5.32 -3.01 32.22
CA GLN A 49 5.75 -4.09 33.11
C GLN A 49 6.98 -3.69 33.92
N SER A 50 7.88 -2.93 33.33
CA SER A 50 9.10 -2.43 34.02
C SER A 50 8.76 -1.48 35.16
N LEU A 51 7.65 -0.75 35.05
CA LEU A 51 7.24 0.23 36.07
C LEU A 51 6.57 -0.41 37.29
N LYS A 52 6.20 -1.67 37.18
CA LYS A 52 5.68 -2.43 38.33
C LYS A 52 6.82 -2.99 39.15
#